data_58eab219460fdbf0ba6fe07b23c6ca63
#
_entry.id   58eab219460fdbf0ba6fe07b23c6ca63
#
_cell.length_a   1.000
_cell.length_b   1.000
_cell.length_c   1.000
_cell.angle_alpha   90.00
_cell.angle_beta   90.00
_cell.angle_gamma   90.00
#
_symmetry.space_group_name_H-M   'P 1'
#
loop_
_entity.id
_entity.type
_entity.pdbx_description
1 polymer ?
#
loop_
_entity_poly.entity_id
_entity_poly.type
_entity_poly.pdbx_seq_one_letter_code
_entity_poly.pdbx_strand_id
1 'polypeptide(L)'
;KHKEKMFALLDAEYATVIYDKDDGFVAARDPIGIRPLFYGYDRDGRIAFASEACLLTPFCSNVLPFPPGHYWKQGEFICYRDISKVQEYVHGSEDEIAGNIRDKLIKAVEKRLDSDTPVAFLLSGGLDSSLVCSIASRILGKPIRTFSIGMDRDPIDSKYAERTATFLGSVHTNVTMTEKDVSTVLPEVIEALATYDITTIRASIGMYLLCRYIHENTDVRVLLTGEVSDELFGYKYTDFAPDAEAFEKESQKRVHELYAYDVLRADRCIADNSLEARVPFGDLDFASYVLSIDPEM
;
A
#
# COMPACT_ATOMS: atom_id res chain seq x y z
N LYS A 1 25.72 -5.20 -13.43
CA LYS A 1 26.17 -6.62 -13.42
C LYS A 1 25.01 -7.58 -13.64
N HIS A 2 23.84 -7.30 -13.04
CA HIS A 2 22.66 -8.16 -13.10
C HIS A 2 21.62 -7.68 -14.13
N LYS A 3 21.77 -6.47 -14.66
CA LYS A 3 20.82 -5.83 -15.57
C LYS A 3 19.37 -6.01 -15.07
N GLU A 4 18.44 -6.38 -15.94
CA GLU A 4 17.02 -6.54 -15.62
C GLU A 4 16.74 -7.64 -14.58
N LYS A 5 17.64 -8.61 -14.40
CA LYS A 5 17.53 -9.64 -13.37
C LYS A 5 17.55 -9.08 -11.94
N MET A 6 18.00 -7.84 -11.78
CA MET A 6 18.01 -7.19 -10.48
C MET A 6 16.60 -6.98 -9.93
N PHE A 7 15.60 -6.74 -10.78
CA PHE A 7 14.23 -6.48 -10.32
C PHE A 7 13.62 -7.66 -9.56
N ALA A 8 13.96 -8.90 -9.95
CA ALA A 8 13.55 -10.09 -9.23
C ALA A 8 14.25 -10.29 -7.86
N LEU A 9 15.35 -9.56 -7.63
CA LEU A 9 16.14 -9.63 -6.39
C LEU A 9 15.80 -8.49 -5.41
N LEU A 10 15.08 -7.48 -5.87
CA LEU A 10 14.68 -6.35 -5.01
C LEU A 10 13.53 -6.77 -4.09
N ASP A 11 13.74 -6.58 -2.80
CA ASP A 11 12.72 -6.64 -1.76
C ASP A 11 12.42 -5.20 -1.33
N ALA A 12 11.60 -4.51 -2.11
CA ALA A 12 11.31 -3.09 -1.94
C ALA A 12 9.97 -2.70 -2.57
N GLU A 13 9.42 -1.61 -2.11
CA GLU A 13 8.29 -0.90 -2.70
C GLU A 13 8.85 0.16 -3.66
N TYR A 14 8.72 -0.03 -4.97
CA TYR A 14 9.39 0.85 -5.93
C TYR A 14 8.67 1.04 -7.26
N ALA A 15 8.89 2.22 -7.82
CA ALA A 15 8.71 2.52 -9.23
C ALA A 15 9.99 3.21 -9.71
N THR A 16 10.59 2.73 -10.78
CA THR A 16 11.89 3.24 -11.24
C THR A 16 11.98 3.34 -12.75
N VAL A 17 12.66 4.38 -13.20
CA VAL A 17 13.09 4.53 -14.59
C VAL A 17 14.59 4.74 -14.60
N ILE A 18 15.32 3.85 -15.25
CA ILE A 18 16.79 3.86 -15.32
C ILE A 18 17.19 4.13 -16.75
N TYR A 19 18.09 5.08 -16.94
CA TYR A 19 18.73 5.32 -18.24
C TYR A 19 20.15 4.75 -18.23
N ASP A 20 20.41 3.86 -19.16
CA ASP A 20 21.73 3.36 -19.46
C ASP A 20 22.17 3.89 -20.84
N LYS A 21 23.39 4.40 -20.90
CA LYS A 21 23.94 5.03 -22.10
C LYS A 21 24.01 4.07 -23.31
N ASP A 22 24.24 2.78 -23.04
CA ASP A 22 24.42 1.77 -24.09
C ASP A 22 23.13 0.95 -24.35
N ASP A 23 22.31 0.73 -23.30
CA ASP A 23 21.08 -0.07 -23.35
C ASP A 23 19.78 0.75 -23.44
N GLY A 24 19.84 2.09 -23.25
CA GLY A 24 18.69 2.96 -23.24
C GLY A 24 17.89 2.96 -21.94
N PHE A 25 16.58 3.17 -22.03
CA PHE A 25 15.70 3.21 -20.87
C PHE A 25 15.21 1.82 -20.46
N VAL A 26 15.18 1.60 -19.15
CA VAL A 26 14.47 0.49 -18.51
C VAL A 26 13.58 1.07 -17.42
N ALA A 27 12.30 0.77 -17.44
CA ALA A 27 11.36 1.12 -16.36
C ALA A 27 10.88 -0.14 -15.67
N ALA A 28 10.63 -0.08 -14.37
CA ALA A 28 10.09 -1.22 -13.61
C ALA A 28 9.25 -0.77 -12.43
N ARG A 29 8.30 -1.61 -12.04
CA ARG A 29 7.41 -1.40 -10.91
C ARG A 29 7.39 -2.63 -10.01
N ASP A 30 7.30 -2.43 -8.69
CA ASP A 30 7.21 -3.51 -7.70
C ASP A 30 6.06 -4.48 -7.98
N PRO A 31 6.14 -5.74 -7.49
CA PRO A 31 5.20 -6.80 -7.84
C PRO A 31 3.76 -6.60 -7.37
N ILE A 32 3.52 -5.75 -6.37
CA ILE A 32 2.17 -5.38 -5.90
C ILE A 32 1.70 -4.09 -6.57
N GLY A 33 2.64 -3.25 -7.00
CA GLY A 33 2.37 -1.92 -7.53
C GLY A 33 2.06 -0.91 -6.43
N ILE A 34 2.74 -1.04 -5.28
CA ILE A 34 2.59 -0.12 -4.15
C ILE A 34 2.97 1.29 -4.59
N ARG A 35 4.11 1.43 -5.29
CA ARG A 35 4.48 2.73 -5.86
C ARG A 35 3.83 2.95 -7.21
N PRO A 36 3.15 4.07 -7.41
CA PRO A 36 2.47 4.34 -8.67
C PRO A 36 3.48 4.61 -9.79
N LEU A 37 3.18 4.07 -10.95
CA LEU A 37 3.86 4.37 -12.20
C LEU A 37 2.86 4.29 -13.34
N PHE A 38 2.88 5.29 -14.20
CA PHE A 38 2.07 5.38 -15.41
C PHE A 38 2.96 5.51 -16.64
N TYR A 39 2.43 5.12 -17.78
CA TYR A 39 3.10 5.30 -19.04
C TYR A 39 2.12 5.76 -20.12
N GLY A 40 2.65 6.37 -21.15
CA GLY A 40 1.90 6.77 -22.35
C GLY A 40 2.84 6.95 -23.54
N TYR A 41 2.26 7.09 -24.71
CA TYR A 41 3.03 7.34 -25.91
C TYR A 41 2.70 8.73 -26.46
N ASP A 42 3.73 9.48 -26.83
CA ASP A 42 3.55 10.77 -27.50
C ASP A 42 3.15 10.59 -28.98
N ARG A 43 2.96 11.70 -29.69
CA ARG A 43 2.55 11.70 -31.11
C ARG A 43 3.59 11.08 -32.05
N ASP A 44 4.83 11.02 -31.62
CA ASP A 44 5.94 10.41 -32.39
C ASP A 44 6.14 8.94 -32.00
N GLY A 45 5.31 8.37 -31.13
CA GLY A 45 5.40 6.99 -30.68
C GLY A 45 6.46 6.75 -29.59
N ARG A 46 7.01 7.82 -29.00
CA ARG A 46 7.98 7.70 -27.89
C ARG A 46 7.26 7.47 -26.58
N ILE A 47 7.74 6.51 -25.79
CA ILE A 47 7.20 6.23 -24.47
C ILE A 47 7.63 7.28 -23.46
N ALA A 48 6.73 7.64 -22.57
CA ALA A 48 6.99 8.48 -21.40
C ALA A 48 6.46 7.81 -20.12
N PHE A 49 7.10 8.09 -18.98
CA PHE A 49 6.76 7.53 -17.68
C PHE A 49 6.57 8.67 -16.67
N ALA A 50 5.62 8.50 -15.76
CA ALA A 50 5.43 9.40 -14.63
C ALA A 50 4.79 8.67 -13.44
N SER A 51 4.97 9.18 -12.23
CA SER A 51 4.28 8.69 -11.04
C SER A 51 2.80 9.08 -11.04
N GLU A 52 2.39 10.06 -11.86
CA GLU A 52 1.03 10.57 -11.97
C GLU A 52 0.55 10.64 -13.41
N ALA A 53 -0.66 10.14 -13.66
CA ALA A 53 -1.25 10.14 -15.00
C ALA A 53 -1.44 11.54 -15.57
N CYS A 54 -1.82 12.52 -14.73
CA CYS A 54 -2.05 13.91 -15.11
C CYS A 54 -0.81 14.57 -15.74
N LEU A 55 0.39 14.16 -15.36
CA LEU A 55 1.64 14.67 -15.93
C LEU A 55 1.87 14.19 -17.37
N LEU A 56 1.27 13.08 -17.77
CA LEU A 56 1.40 12.53 -19.13
C LEU A 56 0.29 12.98 -20.09
N THR A 57 -0.91 13.21 -19.58
CA THR A 57 -2.10 13.53 -20.39
C THR A 57 -1.95 14.76 -21.32
N PRO A 58 -1.13 15.79 -21.01
CA PRO A 58 -0.98 16.93 -21.91
C PRO A 58 -0.29 16.61 -23.24
N PHE A 59 0.49 15.53 -23.32
CA PHE A 59 1.30 15.20 -24.50
C PHE A 59 1.26 13.73 -24.93
N CYS A 60 0.73 12.83 -24.09
CA CYS A 60 0.54 11.43 -24.41
C CYS A 60 -0.92 11.11 -24.67
N SER A 61 -1.16 10.19 -25.59
CA SER A 61 -2.45 9.51 -25.75
C SER A 61 -2.42 8.18 -24.98
N ASN A 62 -3.61 7.72 -24.53
CA ASN A 62 -3.75 6.42 -23.87
C ASN A 62 -2.79 6.23 -22.67
N VAL A 63 -2.86 7.14 -21.72
CA VAL A 63 -2.11 7.00 -20.48
C VAL A 63 -2.67 5.83 -19.68
N LEU A 64 -1.79 4.88 -19.35
CA LEU A 64 -2.14 3.64 -18.68
C LEU A 64 -1.27 3.43 -17.43
N PRO A 65 -1.78 2.73 -16.40
CA PRO A 65 -0.94 2.30 -15.29
C PRO A 65 0.11 1.29 -15.77
N PHE A 66 1.32 1.42 -15.27
CA PHE A 66 2.38 0.45 -15.53
C PHE A 66 2.07 -0.84 -14.78
N PRO A 67 2.09 -2.02 -15.43
CA PRO A 67 1.71 -3.27 -14.80
C PRO A 67 2.65 -3.64 -13.65
N PRO A 68 2.12 -4.03 -12.46
CA PRO A 68 2.92 -4.52 -11.35
C PRO A 68 3.76 -5.74 -11.73
N GLY A 69 4.94 -5.88 -11.11
CA GLY A 69 5.82 -7.02 -11.34
C GLY A 69 6.38 -7.13 -12.77
N HIS A 70 6.35 -6.02 -13.50
CA HIS A 70 6.91 -5.96 -14.85
C HIS A 70 8.05 -4.96 -14.92
N TYR A 71 8.91 -5.17 -15.91
CA TYR A 71 9.78 -4.13 -16.43
C TYR A 71 9.50 -3.91 -17.92
N TRP A 72 9.71 -2.67 -18.36
CA TRP A 72 9.68 -2.29 -19.77
C TRP A 72 11.09 -2.08 -20.27
N LYS A 73 11.42 -2.65 -21.44
CA LYS A 73 12.66 -2.43 -22.15
C LYS A 73 12.45 -2.58 -23.65
N GLN A 74 12.97 -1.66 -24.45
CA GLN A 74 13.00 -1.73 -25.92
C GLN A 74 11.64 -2.02 -26.57
N GLY A 75 10.55 -1.47 -26.01
CA GLY A 75 9.19 -1.62 -26.55
C GLY A 75 8.36 -2.74 -25.94
N GLU A 76 8.93 -3.56 -25.07
CA GLU A 76 8.27 -4.73 -24.50
C GLU A 76 8.07 -4.62 -22.99
N PHE A 77 6.92 -5.07 -22.50
CA PHE A 77 6.66 -5.31 -21.08
C PHE A 77 6.94 -6.77 -20.76
N ILE A 78 7.81 -7.01 -19.80
CA ILE A 78 8.25 -8.35 -19.41
C ILE A 78 7.91 -8.56 -17.93
N CYS A 79 7.08 -9.57 -17.65
CA CYS A 79 6.78 -9.96 -16.27
C CYS A 79 8.01 -10.63 -15.65
N TYR A 80 8.48 -10.08 -14.53
CA TYR A 80 9.58 -10.68 -13.76
C TYR A 80 9.09 -11.36 -12.48
N ARG A 81 7.92 -10.95 -11.96
CA ARG A 81 7.29 -11.58 -10.78
C ARG A 81 5.80 -11.26 -10.73
N ASP A 82 4.98 -12.29 -10.63
CA ASP A 82 3.54 -12.21 -10.41
C ASP A 82 3.23 -12.98 -9.13
N ILE A 83 2.92 -12.25 -8.05
CA ILE A 83 2.66 -12.84 -6.72
C ILE A 83 1.30 -13.54 -6.64
N SER A 84 0.38 -13.21 -7.52
CA SER A 84 -0.96 -13.84 -7.56
C SER A 84 -0.93 -15.25 -8.13
N LYS A 85 0.18 -15.64 -8.80
CA LYS A 85 0.35 -16.98 -9.34
C LYS A 85 1.00 -17.92 -8.34
N VAL A 86 0.17 -18.66 -7.64
CA VAL A 86 0.62 -19.72 -6.72
C VAL A 86 1.15 -20.89 -7.54
N GLN A 87 2.38 -21.32 -7.27
CA GLN A 87 2.99 -22.48 -7.93
C GLN A 87 2.80 -23.77 -7.12
N GLU A 88 2.80 -23.65 -5.80
CA GLU A 88 2.68 -24.75 -4.86
C GLU A 88 1.95 -24.27 -3.60
N TYR A 89 0.94 -25.02 -3.16
CA TYR A 89 0.21 -24.69 -1.95
C TYR A 89 0.93 -25.19 -0.70
N VAL A 90 0.86 -24.36 0.34
CA VAL A 90 1.33 -24.70 1.67
C VAL A 90 0.22 -25.42 2.41
N HIS A 91 0.54 -26.62 2.87
CA HIS A 91 -0.28 -27.43 3.76
C HIS A 91 0.38 -27.54 5.12
N GLY A 92 -0.38 -27.62 6.18
CA GLY A 92 0.13 -27.76 7.54
C GLY A 92 -0.99 -27.71 8.57
N SER A 93 -0.65 -27.75 9.85
CA SER A 93 -1.61 -27.48 10.89
C SER A 93 -1.90 -25.97 10.99
N GLU A 94 -3.08 -25.60 11.50
CA GLU A 94 -3.45 -24.19 11.74
C GLU A 94 -2.38 -23.46 12.59
N ASP A 95 -1.84 -24.15 13.63
CA ASP A 95 -0.81 -23.56 14.50
C ASP A 95 0.51 -23.28 13.76
N GLU A 96 0.92 -24.16 12.85
CA GLU A 96 2.12 -23.97 12.03
C GLU A 96 1.93 -22.80 11.04
N ILE A 97 0.79 -22.75 10.38
CA ILE A 97 0.46 -21.69 9.43
C ILE A 97 0.34 -20.35 10.16
N ALA A 98 -0.39 -20.28 11.25
CA ALA A 98 -0.52 -19.07 12.07
C ALA A 98 0.86 -18.62 12.62
N GLY A 99 1.72 -19.57 13.02
CA GLY A 99 3.08 -19.30 13.43
C GLY A 99 3.92 -18.66 12.32
N ASN A 100 3.83 -19.19 11.12
CA ASN A 100 4.54 -18.66 9.94
C ASN A 100 4.03 -17.26 9.54
N ILE A 101 2.69 -17.05 9.54
CA ILE A 101 2.07 -15.74 9.29
C ILE A 101 2.61 -14.71 10.28
N ARG A 102 2.57 -15.03 11.59
CA ARG A 102 3.09 -14.15 12.64
C ARG A 102 4.55 -13.81 12.42
N ASP A 103 5.40 -14.80 12.21
CA ASP A 103 6.84 -14.60 12.14
C ASP A 103 7.24 -13.82 10.88
N LYS A 104 6.55 -14.02 9.76
CA LYS A 104 6.74 -13.26 8.53
C LYS A 104 6.24 -11.82 8.68
N LEU A 105 5.09 -11.59 9.31
CA LEU A 105 4.59 -10.24 9.54
C LEU A 105 5.51 -9.44 10.48
N ILE A 106 6.08 -10.09 11.51
CA ILE A 106 7.08 -9.46 12.38
C ILE A 106 8.28 -8.98 11.55
N LYS A 107 8.83 -9.83 10.67
CA LYS A 107 9.93 -9.46 9.77
C LYS A 107 9.55 -8.36 8.80
N ALA A 108 8.33 -8.41 8.26
CA ALA A 108 7.81 -7.40 7.35
C ALA A 108 7.74 -6.01 8.01
N VAL A 109 7.28 -5.93 9.25
CA VAL A 109 7.29 -4.69 10.04
C VAL A 109 8.72 -4.27 10.34
N GLU A 110 9.59 -5.18 10.80
CA GLU A 110 10.98 -4.89 11.14
C GLU A 110 11.74 -4.23 9.96
N LYS A 111 11.63 -4.79 8.76
CA LYS A 111 12.24 -4.22 7.55
C LYS A 111 11.80 -2.77 7.29
N ARG A 112 10.57 -2.43 7.62
CA ARG A 112 9.98 -1.11 7.35
C ARG A 112 10.20 -0.09 8.45
N LEU A 113 10.84 -0.48 9.55
CA LEU A 113 11.22 0.42 10.64
C LEU A 113 12.57 1.10 10.38
N ASP A 114 13.38 0.58 9.45
CA ASP A 114 14.67 1.19 9.08
C ASP A 114 14.44 2.49 8.31
N SER A 115 14.81 3.63 8.92
CA SER A 115 14.59 4.96 8.37
C SER A 115 15.56 5.96 8.97
N ASP A 116 16.05 6.88 8.14
CA ASP A 116 16.85 8.03 8.54
C ASP A 116 16.01 9.23 9.01
N THR A 117 14.68 9.12 8.87
CA THR A 117 13.71 10.14 9.29
C THR A 117 12.72 9.59 10.32
N PRO A 118 12.06 10.46 11.11
CA PRO A 118 11.06 10.02 12.08
C PRO A 118 9.92 9.24 11.46
N VAL A 119 9.65 8.07 12.04
CA VAL A 119 8.57 7.14 11.65
C VAL A 119 7.39 7.27 12.59
N ALA A 120 6.18 7.19 12.05
CA ALA A 120 4.95 7.09 12.82
C ALA A 120 3.98 6.07 12.18
N PHE A 121 2.82 5.91 12.80
CA PHE A 121 1.87 4.85 12.45
C PHE A 121 0.46 5.40 12.35
N LEU A 122 -0.26 5.01 11.31
CA LEU A 122 -1.70 5.24 11.22
C LEU A 122 -2.41 4.15 12.03
N LEU A 123 -3.23 4.56 12.99
CA LEU A 123 -3.93 3.67 13.91
C LEU A 123 -5.43 3.93 13.88
N SER A 124 -6.18 3.08 13.19
CA SER A 124 -7.65 3.13 13.17
C SER A 124 -8.30 2.41 14.35
N GLY A 125 -7.54 1.56 15.05
CA GLY A 125 -8.08 0.65 16.06
C GLY A 125 -8.67 -0.64 15.49
N GLY A 126 -8.67 -0.83 14.15
CA GLY A 126 -8.91 -2.10 13.48
C GLY A 126 -7.76 -3.09 13.70
N LEU A 127 -7.99 -4.36 13.34
CA LEU A 127 -7.03 -5.44 13.56
C LEU A 127 -5.66 -5.14 12.92
N ASP A 128 -5.66 -4.79 11.65
CA ASP A 128 -4.45 -4.68 10.83
C ASP A 128 -3.52 -3.56 11.31
N SER A 129 -4.04 -2.34 11.45
CA SER A 129 -3.29 -1.21 11.98
C SER A 129 -2.80 -1.46 13.41
N SER A 130 -3.62 -2.14 14.24
CA SER A 130 -3.25 -2.48 15.61
C SER A 130 -2.14 -3.54 15.69
N LEU A 131 -2.13 -4.53 14.76
CA LEU A 131 -1.05 -5.52 14.65
C LEU A 131 0.27 -4.86 14.26
N VAL A 132 0.27 -4.01 13.23
CA VAL A 132 1.47 -3.26 12.80
C VAL A 132 2.02 -2.43 13.97
N CYS A 133 1.18 -1.66 14.65
CA CYS A 133 1.57 -0.86 15.81
C CYS A 133 2.10 -1.71 16.97
N SER A 134 1.44 -2.84 17.28
CA SER A 134 1.85 -3.74 18.36
C SER A 134 3.21 -4.37 18.10
N ILE A 135 3.45 -4.85 16.89
CA ILE A 135 4.72 -5.43 16.49
C ILE A 135 5.83 -4.37 16.55
N ALA A 136 5.59 -3.21 15.96
CA ALA A 136 6.56 -2.11 15.96
C ALA A 136 6.92 -1.64 17.38
N SER A 137 5.92 -1.49 18.25
CA SER A 137 6.14 -1.11 19.65
C SER A 137 7.02 -2.13 20.41
N ARG A 138 6.82 -3.41 20.17
CA ARG A 138 7.64 -4.48 20.75
C ARG A 138 9.08 -4.48 20.23
N ILE A 139 9.26 -4.34 18.91
CA ILE A 139 10.58 -4.30 18.28
C ILE A 139 11.38 -3.10 18.78
N LEU A 140 10.76 -1.91 18.79
CA LEU A 140 11.43 -0.68 19.18
C LEU A 140 11.67 -0.56 20.69
N GLY A 141 10.92 -1.27 21.53
CA GLY A 141 11.04 -1.25 23.00
C GLY A 141 10.82 0.13 23.63
N LYS A 142 10.13 1.03 22.92
CA LYS A 142 9.83 2.41 23.35
C LYS A 142 8.45 2.82 22.84
N PRO A 143 7.82 3.86 23.44
CA PRO A 143 6.57 4.42 22.94
C PRO A 143 6.71 4.84 21.46
N ILE A 144 5.78 4.36 20.63
CA ILE A 144 5.67 4.75 19.22
C ILE A 144 4.71 5.93 19.07
N ARG A 145 4.86 6.71 17.99
CA ARG A 145 3.94 7.80 17.65
C ARG A 145 2.83 7.26 16.76
N THR A 146 1.58 7.40 17.20
CA THR A 146 0.41 6.93 16.46
C THR A 146 -0.56 8.07 16.19
N PHE A 147 -1.24 8.00 15.06
CA PHE A 147 -2.19 9.01 14.62
C PHE A 147 -3.49 8.37 14.18
N SER A 148 -4.61 9.00 14.54
CA SER A 148 -5.94 8.66 14.04
C SER A 148 -6.72 9.92 13.68
N ILE A 149 -7.81 9.76 12.93
CA ILE A 149 -8.73 10.82 12.61
C ILE A 149 -10.17 10.31 12.73
N GLY A 150 -11.06 11.16 13.20
CA GLY A 150 -12.49 10.86 13.29
C GLY A 150 -13.34 12.10 13.12
N MET A 151 -14.62 11.89 12.84
CA MET A 151 -15.60 12.99 12.81
C MET A 151 -15.77 13.59 14.21
N ASP A 152 -16.16 14.86 14.28
CA ASP A 152 -16.52 15.56 15.52
C ASP A 152 -17.78 15.00 16.18
N ARG A 153 -18.61 14.29 15.41
CA ARG A 153 -19.83 13.64 15.87
C ARG A 153 -19.70 12.13 15.75
N ASP A 154 -19.92 11.44 16.89
CA ASP A 154 -19.91 9.99 17.04
C ASP A 154 -18.68 9.27 16.44
N PRO A 155 -17.47 9.60 16.91
CA PRO A 155 -16.21 9.07 16.35
C PRO A 155 -15.98 7.63 16.82
N ILE A 156 -16.64 6.66 16.20
CA ILE A 156 -16.52 5.24 16.58
C ILE A 156 -15.07 4.78 16.45
N ASP A 157 -14.43 5.04 15.31
CA ASP A 157 -13.07 4.60 15.03
C ASP A 157 -12.05 5.23 15.99
N SER A 158 -12.20 6.51 16.32
CA SER A 158 -11.32 7.18 17.30
C SER A 158 -11.35 6.51 18.68
N LYS A 159 -12.51 6.00 19.14
CA LYS A 159 -12.61 5.29 20.42
C LYS A 159 -11.79 4.00 20.43
N TYR A 160 -11.80 3.25 19.32
CA TYR A 160 -11.00 2.03 19.21
C TYR A 160 -9.51 2.35 19.06
N ALA A 161 -9.15 3.38 18.31
CA ALA A 161 -7.79 3.86 18.19
C ALA A 161 -7.20 4.27 19.55
N GLU A 162 -7.93 5.06 20.35
CA GLU A 162 -7.52 5.49 21.69
C GLU A 162 -7.34 4.31 22.66
N ARG A 163 -8.24 3.33 22.61
CA ARG A 163 -8.10 2.11 23.43
C ARG A 163 -6.85 1.33 23.07
N THR A 164 -6.60 1.14 21.79
CA THR A 164 -5.39 0.44 21.32
C THR A 164 -4.14 1.24 21.65
N ALA A 165 -4.14 2.55 21.45
CA ALA A 165 -3.04 3.43 21.82
C ALA A 165 -2.70 3.37 23.31
N THR A 166 -3.73 3.39 24.16
CA THR A 166 -3.58 3.24 25.63
C THR A 166 -2.98 1.89 25.98
N PHE A 167 -3.47 0.80 25.36
CA PHE A 167 -2.94 -0.54 25.59
C PHE A 167 -1.46 -0.67 25.18
N LEU A 168 -1.07 -0.03 24.08
CA LEU A 168 0.30 -0.03 23.58
C LEU A 168 1.23 0.94 24.32
N GLY A 169 0.69 1.87 25.09
CA GLY A 169 1.47 2.95 25.68
C GLY A 169 2.05 3.89 24.64
N SER A 170 1.40 4.07 23.50
CA SER A 170 1.87 4.93 22.41
C SER A 170 1.62 6.42 22.69
N VAL A 171 2.42 7.28 22.07
CA VAL A 171 2.15 8.72 22.02
C VAL A 171 1.14 8.95 20.89
N HIS A 172 -0.13 8.99 21.26
CA HIS A 172 -1.24 9.04 20.32
C HIS A 172 -1.77 10.46 20.11
N THR A 173 -2.03 10.80 18.85
CA THR A 173 -2.72 12.03 18.46
C THR A 173 -3.98 11.67 17.68
N ASN A 174 -5.14 12.05 18.24
CA ASN A 174 -6.41 11.94 17.53
C ASN A 174 -6.78 13.29 16.91
N VAL A 175 -6.92 13.32 15.59
CA VAL A 175 -7.34 14.49 14.84
C VAL A 175 -8.85 14.45 14.65
N THR A 176 -9.50 15.60 14.81
CA THR A 176 -10.95 15.72 14.60
C THR A 176 -11.22 16.45 13.31
N MET A 177 -12.10 15.91 12.47
CA MET A 177 -12.59 16.54 11.26
C MET A 177 -14.08 16.85 11.36
N THR A 178 -14.50 17.93 10.70
CA THR A 178 -15.89 18.36 10.61
C THR A 178 -16.45 18.16 9.20
N GLU A 179 -17.77 18.22 9.04
CA GLU A 179 -18.40 18.22 7.71
C GLU A 179 -17.90 19.37 6.82
N LYS A 180 -17.52 20.49 7.42
CA LYS A 180 -16.93 21.63 6.69
C LYS A 180 -15.54 21.27 6.17
N ASP A 181 -14.70 20.61 6.98
CA ASP A 181 -13.36 20.17 6.56
C ASP A 181 -13.46 19.20 5.39
N VAL A 182 -14.37 18.22 5.47
CA VAL A 182 -14.68 17.27 4.39
C VAL A 182 -15.06 17.99 3.11
N SER A 183 -16.02 18.93 3.18
CA SER A 183 -16.49 19.67 2.02
C SER A 183 -15.41 20.57 1.41
N THR A 184 -14.55 21.15 2.25
CA THR A 184 -13.48 22.04 1.82
C THR A 184 -12.36 21.30 1.12
N VAL A 185 -11.96 20.12 1.62
CA VAL A 185 -10.84 19.36 1.09
C VAL A 185 -11.21 18.50 -0.12
N LEU A 186 -12.50 18.25 -0.34
CA LEU A 186 -12.98 17.33 -1.38
C LEU A 186 -12.41 17.59 -2.79
N PRO A 187 -12.33 18.84 -3.31
CA PRO A 187 -11.72 19.11 -4.61
C PRO A 187 -10.25 18.71 -4.66
N GLU A 188 -9.48 18.99 -3.61
CA GLU A 188 -8.06 18.66 -3.52
C GLU A 188 -7.85 17.14 -3.48
N VAL A 189 -8.69 16.41 -2.74
CA VAL A 189 -8.64 14.94 -2.68
C VAL A 189 -8.93 14.32 -4.05
N ILE A 190 -9.92 14.85 -4.79
CA ILE A 190 -10.24 14.39 -6.15
C ILE A 190 -9.05 14.62 -7.09
N GLU A 191 -8.40 15.78 -6.98
CA GLU A 191 -7.22 16.12 -7.77
C GLU A 191 -6.04 15.20 -7.44
N ALA A 192 -5.71 15.05 -6.15
CA ALA A 192 -4.62 14.19 -5.69
C ALA A 192 -4.80 12.72 -6.11
N LEU A 193 -6.03 12.20 -6.01
CA LEU A 193 -6.35 10.82 -6.38
C LEU A 193 -6.45 10.61 -7.89
N ALA A 194 -6.67 11.68 -8.66
CA ALA A 194 -6.93 11.63 -10.11
C ALA A 194 -8.05 10.63 -10.48
N THR A 195 -9.09 10.53 -9.65
CA THR A 195 -10.23 9.64 -9.85
C THR A 195 -11.54 10.29 -9.44
N TYR A 196 -12.65 9.83 -9.98
CA TYR A 196 -14.01 10.18 -9.57
C TYR A 196 -14.78 8.97 -9.01
N ASP A 197 -14.07 7.89 -8.69
CA ASP A 197 -14.67 6.77 -7.96
C ASP A 197 -15.07 7.19 -6.55
N ILE A 198 -16.38 7.11 -6.27
CA ILE A 198 -16.95 7.63 -5.02
C ILE A 198 -16.45 6.87 -3.78
N THR A 199 -16.18 5.58 -3.91
CA THR A 199 -15.71 4.74 -2.80
C THR A 199 -14.29 5.12 -2.42
N THR A 200 -13.42 5.24 -3.41
CA THR A 200 -12.03 5.67 -3.25
C THR A 200 -11.95 7.07 -2.64
N ILE A 201 -12.69 8.05 -3.18
CA ILE A 201 -12.70 9.43 -2.68
C ILE A 201 -13.16 9.47 -1.22
N ARG A 202 -14.29 8.84 -0.90
CA ARG A 202 -14.85 8.83 0.46
C ARG A 202 -13.88 8.21 1.48
N ALA A 203 -13.24 7.12 1.13
CA ALA A 203 -12.27 6.44 1.98
C ALA A 203 -10.97 7.26 2.17
N SER A 204 -10.67 8.17 1.26
CA SER A 204 -9.44 8.96 1.24
C SER A 204 -9.49 10.25 2.03
N ILE A 205 -10.66 10.86 2.19
CA ILE A 205 -10.79 12.20 2.80
C ILE A 205 -10.14 12.24 4.19
N GLY A 206 -10.48 11.30 5.06
CA GLY A 206 -9.90 11.24 6.40
C GLY A 206 -8.38 11.01 6.37
N MET A 207 -7.91 10.08 5.56
CA MET A 207 -6.48 9.82 5.41
C MET A 207 -5.73 11.06 4.92
N TYR A 208 -6.26 11.75 3.93
CA TYR A 208 -5.66 12.95 3.36
C TYR A 208 -5.55 14.08 4.39
N LEU A 209 -6.63 14.37 5.13
CA LEU A 209 -6.63 15.37 6.21
C LEU A 209 -5.66 15.00 7.34
N LEU A 210 -5.59 13.72 7.69
CA LEU A 210 -4.65 13.24 8.70
C LEU A 210 -3.20 13.40 8.25
N CYS A 211 -2.88 13.05 7.01
CA CYS A 211 -1.55 13.21 6.44
C CYS A 211 -1.13 14.69 6.37
N ARG A 212 -2.05 15.58 5.98
CA ARG A 212 -1.83 17.03 6.02
C ARG A 212 -1.49 17.51 7.43
N TYR A 213 -2.29 17.11 8.41
CA TYR A 213 -2.03 17.44 9.81
C TYR A 213 -0.65 16.98 10.27
N ILE A 214 -0.28 15.73 9.96
CA ILE A 214 1.02 15.17 10.33
C ILE A 214 2.17 15.95 9.71
N HIS A 215 2.07 16.27 8.42
CA HIS A 215 3.08 17.04 7.71
C HIS A 215 3.28 18.44 8.30
N GLU A 216 2.18 19.15 8.57
CA GLU A 216 2.20 20.53 9.04
C GLU A 216 2.61 20.68 10.51
N ASN A 217 2.29 19.68 11.35
CA ASN A 217 2.42 19.80 12.81
C ASN A 217 3.52 18.91 13.41
N THR A 218 4.23 18.15 12.59
CA THR A 218 5.24 17.20 13.10
C THR A 218 6.47 17.12 12.18
N ASP A 219 7.52 16.48 12.72
CA ASP A 219 8.73 16.13 11.98
C ASP A 219 8.67 14.76 11.30
N VAL A 220 7.55 14.06 11.41
CA VAL A 220 7.33 12.74 10.78
C VAL A 220 7.36 12.85 9.27
N ARG A 221 8.04 11.90 8.62
CA ARG A 221 8.10 11.81 7.16
C ARG A 221 7.76 10.42 6.63
N VAL A 222 7.73 9.40 7.49
CA VAL A 222 7.42 8.01 7.14
C VAL A 222 6.25 7.52 7.96
N LEU A 223 5.26 6.90 7.28
CA LEU A 223 4.07 6.33 7.88
C LEU A 223 3.95 4.84 7.55
N LEU A 224 3.83 3.99 8.59
CA LEU A 224 3.41 2.60 8.42
C LEU A 224 1.89 2.51 8.48
N THR A 225 1.32 1.72 7.55
CA THR A 225 -0.13 1.51 7.40
C THR A 225 -0.50 0.04 7.46
N GLY A 226 -1.80 -0.24 7.61
CA GLY A 226 -2.37 -1.60 7.58
C GLY A 226 -2.93 -2.03 6.22
N GLU A 227 -2.66 -1.27 5.15
CA GLU A 227 -3.16 -1.57 3.80
C GLU A 227 -2.68 -2.94 3.29
N VAL A 228 -3.40 -3.52 2.32
CA VAL A 228 -3.14 -4.84 1.69
C VAL A 228 -3.65 -6.04 2.52
N SER A 229 -3.89 -5.89 3.81
CA SER A 229 -4.33 -6.99 4.66
C SER A 229 -5.65 -7.61 4.20
N ASP A 230 -6.63 -6.77 3.91
CA ASP A 230 -7.98 -7.20 3.52
C ASP A 230 -7.98 -8.04 2.23
N GLU A 231 -7.14 -7.67 1.27
CA GLU A 231 -7.06 -8.36 -0.01
C GLU A 231 -6.31 -9.69 0.07
N LEU A 232 -5.39 -9.81 1.03
CA LEU A 232 -4.65 -11.05 1.26
C LEU A 232 -5.48 -12.08 2.03
N PHE A 233 -6.22 -11.64 3.06
CA PHE A 233 -6.94 -12.54 3.96
C PHE A 233 -8.42 -12.68 3.65
N GLY A 234 -8.93 -11.89 2.72
CA GLY A 234 -10.35 -11.80 2.41
C GLY A 234 -11.09 -10.79 3.29
N TYR A 235 -12.06 -10.13 2.68
CA TYR A 235 -12.90 -9.13 3.35
C TYR A 235 -14.22 -8.96 2.64
N LYS A 236 -15.31 -8.91 3.40
CA LYS A 236 -16.70 -8.66 2.93
C LYS A 236 -17.13 -9.49 1.72
N TYR A 237 -16.52 -9.23 0.56
CA TYR A 237 -16.97 -9.84 -0.70
C TYR A 237 -16.46 -11.27 -0.86
N THR A 238 -15.29 -11.58 -0.34
CA THR A 238 -14.73 -12.94 -0.37
C THR A 238 -15.45 -13.87 0.59
N ASP A 239 -16.02 -13.36 1.69
CA ASP A 239 -16.79 -14.14 2.66
C ASP A 239 -18.05 -14.80 2.05
N PHE A 240 -18.49 -14.33 0.89
CA PHE A 240 -19.63 -14.91 0.15
C PHE A 240 -19.21 -15.90 -0.93
N ALA A 241 -17.92 -16.23 -1.05
CA ALA A 241 -17.47 -17.22 -2.00
C ALA A 241 -18.15 -18.59 -1.74
N PRO A 242 -18.70 -19.24 -2.77
CA PRO A 242 -19.42 -20.50 -2.60
C PRO A 242 -18.52 -21.68 -2.24
N ASP A 243 -17.24 -21.60 -2.55
CA ASP A 243 -16.23 -22.63 -2.33
C ASP A 243 -14.81 -22.03 -2.28
N ALA A 244 -13.84 -22.84 -1.94
CA ALA A 244 -12.43 -22.44 -1.82
C ALA A 244 -11.83 -21.95 -3.15
N GLU A 245 -12.19 -22.55 -4.27
CA GLU A 245 -11.71 -22.14 -5.60
C GLU A 245 -12.19 -20.73 -5.95
N ALA A 246 -13.47 -20.46 -5.70
CA ALA A 246 -14.06 -19.12 -5.94
C ALA A 246 -13.46 -18.07 -5.01
N PHE A 247 -13.20 -18.43 -3.74
CA PHE A 247 -12.51 -17.57 -2.78
C PHE A 247 -11.10 -17.20 -3.26
N GLU A 248 -10.31 -18.21 -3.63
CA GLU A 248 -8.94 -18.01 -4.13
C GLU A 248 -8.91 -17.11 -5.37
N LYS A 249 -9.78 -17.40 -6.34
CA LYS A 249 -9.86 -16.64 -7.58
C LYS A 249 -10.18 -15.15 -7.34
N GLU A 250 -11.11 -14.88 -6.42
CA GLU A 250 -11.45 -13.49 -6.06
C GLU A 250 -10.30 -12.82 -5.29
N SER A 251 -9.63 -13.52 -4.37
CA SER A 251 -8.46 -13.00 -3.64
C SER A 251 -7.29 -12.69 -4.58
N GLN A 252 -6.96 -13.59 -5.49
CA GLN A 252 -5.93 -13.37 -6.52
C GLN A 252 -6.26 -12.15 -7.38
N LYS A 253 -7.52 -11.98 -7.79
CA LYS A 253 -7.98 -10.82 -8.54
C LYS A 253 -7.81 -9.55 -7.73
N ARG A 254 -8.21 -9.52 -6.45
CA ARG A 254 -8.08 -8.34 -5.57
C ARG A 254 -6.63 -7.91 -5.41
N VAL A 255 -5.75 -8.86 -5.15
CA VAL A 255 -4.31 -8.58 -5.06
C VAL A 255 -3.75 -8.06 -6.39
N HIS A 256 -4.18 -8.63 -7.51
CA HIS A 256 -3.76 -8.18 -8.83
C HIS A 256 -4.24 -6.75 -9.17
N GLU A 257 -5.36 -6.32 -8.61
CA GLU A 257 -5.97 -5.00 -8.84
C GLU A 257 -5.58 -3.95 -7.78
N LEU A 258 -4.88 -4.31 -6.71
CA LEU A 258 -4.49 -3.42 -5.60
C LEU A 258 -3.88 -2.11 -6.07
N TYR A 259 -3.05 -2.15 -7.09
CA TYR A 259 -2.37 -0.99 -7.67
C TYR A 259 -3.31 0.08 -8.24
N ALA A 260 -4.57 -0.26 -8.48
CA ALA A 260 -5.59 0.65 -9.02
C ALA A 260 -6.55 1.17 -7.94
N TYR A 261 -6.54 0.59 -6.74
CA TYR A 261 -7.48 0.90 -5.67
C TYR A 261 -6.78 1.30 -4.36
N ASP A 262 -6.64 0.40 -3.40
CA ASP A 262 -6.30 0.76 -2.02
C ASP A 262 -4.85 1.22 -1.85
N VAL A 263 -3.89 0.58 -2.48
CA VAL A 263 -2.50 1.05 -2.38
C VAL A 263 -2.27 2.34 -3.17
N LEU A 264 -2.96 2.54 -4.30
CA LEU A 264 -2.91 3.80 -5.05
C LEU A 264 -3.49 4.94 -4.20
N ARG A 265 -4.65 4.71 -3.59
CA ARG A 265 -5.33 5.65 -2.70
C ARG A 265 -4.43 6.05 -1.53
N ALA A 266 -3.86 5.07 -0.84
CA ALA A 266 -2.99 5.32 0.30
C ALA A 266 -1.73 6.09 -0.11
N ASP A 267 -1.03 5.64 -1.16
CA ASP A 267 0.16 6.33 -1.65
C ASP A 267 -0.15 7.77 -2.06
N ARG A 268 -1.23 8.03 -2.78
CA ARG A 268 -1.63 9.37 -3.21
C ARG A 268 -1.91 10.30 -2.04
N CYS A 269 -2.71 9.86 -1.07
CA CYS A 269 -3.02 10.66 0.11
C CYS A 269 -1.77 11.02 0.92
N ILE A 270 -0.84 10.08 1.04
CA ILE A 270 0.37 10.22 1.84
C ILE A 270 1.42 11.03 1.08
N ALA A 271 1.67 10.71 -0.19
CA ALA A 271 2.69 11.37 -1.00
C ALA A 271 2.36 12.83 -1.33
N ASP A 272 1.09 13.15 -1.62
CA ASP A 272 0.64 14.54 -1.86
C ASP A 272 0.87 15.45 -0.64
N ASN A 273 0.92 14.86 0.54
CA ASN A 273 1.30 15.54 1.78
C ASN A 273 2.79 15.40 2.14
N SER A 274 3.65 15.10 1.17
CA SER A 274 5.12 14.98 1.35
C SER A 274 5.54 13.99 2.43
N LEU A 275 4.82 12.89 2.54
CA LEU A 275 5.08 11.77 3.43
C LEU A 275 5.33 10.50 2.62
N GLU A 276 6.01 9.52 3.21
CA GLU A 276 6.27 8.21 2.62
C GLU A 276 5.37 7.14 3.27
N ALA A 277 4.60 6.43 2.46
CA ALA A 277 3.87 5.24 2.90
C ALA A 277 4.79 4.02 2.97
N ARG A 278 4.66 3.19 3.99
CA ARG A 278 5.23 1.84 4.06
C ARG A 278 4.16 0.84 4.44
N VAL A 279 4.10 -0.26 3.70
CA VAL A 279 3.00 -1.24 3.75
C VAL A 279 3.54 -2.60 4.18
N PRO A 280 3.57 -2.93 5.49
CA PRO A 280 4.11 -4.21 5.97
C PRO A 280 3.41 -5.44 5.38
N PHE A 281 2.09 -5.42 5.23
CA PHE A 281 1.35 -6.52 4.62
C PHE A 281 1.69 -6.73 3.14
N GLY A 282 2.23 -5.71 2.47
CA GLY A 282 2.77 -5.77 1.12
C GLY A 282 4.21 -6.32 1.03
N ASP A 283 4.80 -6.84 2.12
CA ASP A 283 6.08 -7.54 2.06
C ASP A 283 5.98 -8.77 1.16
N LEU A 284 6.90 -8.91 0.22
CA LEU A 284 6.81 -9.94 -0.80
C LEU A 284 6.91 -11.37 -0.26
N ASP A 285 7.70 -11.58 0.81
CA ASP A 285 7.81 -12.88 1.45
C ASP A 285 6.54 -13.20 2.26
N PHE A 286 5.97 -12.20 2.93
CA PHE A 286 4.72 -12.31 3.64
C PHE A 286 3.54 -12.56 2.69
N ALA A 287 3.33 -11.68 1.72
CA ALA A 287 2.21 -11.75 0.79
C ALA A 287 2.22 -13.02 -0.06
N SER A 288 3.40 -13.42 -0.58
CA SER A 288 3.53 -14.67 -1.33
C SER A 288 3.22 -15.89 -0.48
N TYR A 289 3.62 -15.89 0.81
CA TYR A 289 3.30 -16.98 1.73
C TYR A 289 1.80 -17.07 1.99
N VAL A 290 1.15 -15.95 2.32
CA VAL A 290 -0.31 -15.94 2.59
C VAL A 290 -1.09 -16.42 1.39
N LEU A 291 -0.76 -15.95 0.19
CA LEU A 291 -1.42 -16.39 -1.06
C LEU A 291 -1.17 -17.87 -1.38
N SER A 292 -0.10 -18.46 -0.86
CA SER A 292 0.21 -19.89 -1.07
C SER A 292 -0.46 -20.83 -0.08
N ILE A 293 -1.15 -20.33 0.93
CA ILE A 293 -1.91 -21.19 1.85
C ILE A 293 -3.06 -21.84 1.07
N ASP A 294 -3.25 -23.14 1.29
CA ASP A 294 -4.34 -23.89 0.64
C ASP A 294 -5.69 -23.26 0.99
N PRO A 295 -6.47 -22.80 0.01
CA PRO A 295 -7.75 -22.14 0.25
C PRO A 295 -8.84 -23.04 0.88
N GLU A 296 -8.61 -24.35 0.96
CA GLU A 296 -9.51 -25.28 1.67
C GLU A 296 -9.26 -25.31 3.19
N MET A 297 -8.20 -24.65 3.67
CA MET A 297 -7.88 -24.56 5.10
C MET A 297 -8.55 -23.37 5.75
#